data_37a4aaa18e85d7ace5374cf2041bb15c
#
_entry.id   37a4aaa18e85d7ace5374cf2041bb15c
#
_cell.length_a   1.000
_cell.length_b   1.000
_cell.length_c   1.000
_cell.angle_alpha   90.00
_cell.angle_beta   90.00
_cell.angle_gamma   90.00
#
_symmetry.space_group_name_H-M   'P 1'
#
loop_
_entity.id
_entity.type
_entity.pdbx_description
1 polymer ?
#
loop_
_entity_poly.entity_id
_entity_poly.type
_entity_poly.pdbx_seq_one_letter_code
_entity_poly.pdbx_strand_id
1 'polypeptide(L)' 'MIDKLYDNADSFAMSFDEAWENVVCEDLRLKIDKVLELLSDHPFLVSDPKNARKMAEFRIFSLKKFQ' A
#
# COMPACT_ATOMS: atom_id res chain seq x y z
N MET A 1 -6.26 18.14 13.66
CA MET A 1 -6.64 17.30 12.55
C MET A 1 -6.66 15.85 12.94
N ILE A 2 -7.30 15.08 12.19
CA ILE A 2 -7.56 13.70 12.51
C ILE A 2 -6.48 12.80 11.94
N ASP A 3 -6.05 11.87 12.77
CA ASP A 3 -5.02 10.92 12.36
C ASP A 3 -5.58 9.56 12.04
N LYS A 4 -6.87 9.49 11.84
CA LYS A 4 -7.50 8.22 11.56
C LYS A 4 -7.24 7.77 10.15
N LEU A 5 -7.32 6.46 9.95
CA LEU A 5 -7.29 5.90 8.62
C LEU A 5 -8.63 6.14 7.97
N TYR A 6 -8.59 6.60 6.74
CA TYR A 6 -9.80 6.87 5.99
C TYR A 6 -9.87 5.96 4.78
N ASP A 7 -11.09 5.73 4.32
CA ASP A 7 -11.35 4.99 3.11
C ASP A 7 -11.08 5.89 1.91
N ASN A 8 -9.81 6.23 1.71
CA ASN A 8 -9.42 7.03 0.56
C ASN A 8 -8.00 6.70 0.14
N ALA A 9 -7.68 7.09 -1.09
CA ALA A 9 -6.41 6.74 -1.70
C ALA A 9 -5.22 7.38 -1.01
N ASP A 10 -5.38 8.62 -0.55
CA ASP A 10 -4.27 9.32 0.08
C ASP A 10 -3.85 8.64 1.38
N SER A 11 -4.83 8.27 2.19
CA SER A 11 -4.55 7.58 3.45
C SER A 11 -3.89 6.24 3.18
N PHE A 12 -4.40 5.51 2.18
CA PHE A 12 -3.82 4.22 1.83
C PHE A 12 -2.39 4.38 1.33
N ALA A 13 -2.13 5.38 0.50
CA ALA A 13 -0.80 5.60 -0.04
C ALA A 13 0.21 5.85 1.07
N MET A 14 -0.15 6.65 2.06
CA MET A 14 0.74 6.93 3.18
C MET A 14 1.02 5.67 3.98
N SER A 15 -0.02 4.90 4.26
CA SER A 15 0.14 3.66 5.00
C SER A 15 0.97 2.65 4.22
N PHE A 16 0.76 2.60 2.91
CA PHE A 16 1.52 1.70 2.05
C PHE A 16 3.01 2.07 2.06
N ASP A 17 3.31 3.35 1.90
CA ASP A 17 4.71 3.79 1.88
C ASP A 17 5.41 3.44 3.18
N GLU A 18 4.75 3.67 4.29
CA GLU A 18 5.34 3.37 5.59
C GLU A 18 5.57 1.87 5.77
N ALA A 19 4.57 1.07 5.44
CA ALA A 19 4.69 -0.38 5.58
C ALA A 19 5.76 -0.94 4.64
N TRP A 20 5.87 -0.36 3.46
CA TRP A 20 6.88 -0.80 2.49
C TRP A 20 8.29 -0.73 3.07
N GLU A 21 8.57 0.32 3.81
CA GLU A 21 9.90 0.50 4.38
C GLU A 21 10.21 -0.52 5.47
N ASN A 22 9.19 -1.13 6.04
CA ASN A 22 9.34 -2.06 7.13
C ASN A 22 9.33 -3.53 6.69
N VAL A 23 9.10 -3.80 5.42
CA VAL A 23 9.08 -5.16 4.90
C VAL A 23 10.33 -5.42 4.10
N VAL A 24 11.01 -6.51 4.40
CA VAL A 24 12.22 -6.90 3.66
C VAL A 24 11.89 -8.07 2.76
N CYS A 25 12.00 -7.85 1.45
CA CYS A 25 11.72 -8.90 0.47
C CYS A 25 12.39 -8.52 -0.84
N GLU A 26 13.11 -9.46 -1.45
CA GLU A 26 13.86 -9.18 -2.68
C GLU A 26 12.95 -9.07 -3.90
N ASP A 27 11.87 -9.82 -3.91
CA ASP A 27 10.96 -9.82 -5.03
C ASP A 27 9.91 -8.72 -4.83
N LEU A 28 9.86 -7.75 -5.76
CA LEU A 28 8.96 -6.61 -5.60
C LEU A 28 7.50 -7.03 -5.58
N ARG A 29 7.12 -8.01 -6.40
CA ARG A 29 5.73 -8.45 -6.41
C ARG A 29 5.34 -9.13 -5.11
N LEU A 30 6.22 -9.96 -4.59
CA LEU A 30 5.98 -10.59 -3.29
C LEU A 30 5.97 -9.56 -2.19
N LYS A 31 6.83 -8.54 -2.29
CA LYS A 31 6.85 -7.49 -1.29
C LYS A 31 5.53 -6.72 -1.30
N ILE A 32 4.99 -6.43 -2.49
CA ILE A 32 3.68 -5.80 -2.58
C ILE A 32 2.63 -6.64 -1.89
N ASP A 33 2.63 -7.96 -2.15
CA ASP A 33 1.66 -8.85 -1.53
C ASP A 33 1.78 -8.82 0.00
N LYS A 34 3.01 -8.84 0.51
CA LYS A 34 3.23 -8.82 1.95
C LYS A 34 2.75 -7.52 2.57
N VAL A 35 3.02 -6.39 1.91
CA VAL A 35 2.58 -5.09 2.42
C VAL A 35 1.07 -5.00 2.39
N LEU A 36 0.44 -5.46 1.31
CA LEU A 36 -1.02 -5.44 1.24
C LEU A 36 -1.64 -6.32 2.33
N GLU A 37 -0.99 -7.43 2.65
CA GLU A 37 -1.46 -8.28 3.73
C GLU A 37 -1.39 -7.56 5.08
N LEU A 38 -0.32 -6.81 5.30
CA LEU A 38 -0.20 -6.02 6.53
C LEU A 38 -1.27 -4.95 6.63
N LEU A 39 -1.73 -4.44 5.50
CA LEU A 39 -2.74 -3.40 5.45
C LEU A 39 -4.15 -3.96 5.22
N SER A 40 -4.34 -5.25 5.46
CA SER A 40 -5.58 -5.92 5.11
C SER A 40 -6.81 -5.34 5.81
N ASP A 41 -6.61 -4.65 6.93
CA ASP A 41 -7.73 -4.02 7.65
C ASP A 41 -7.85 -2.52 7.33
N HIS A 42 -7.04 -1.99 6.43
CA HIS A 42 -7.16 -0.59 6.05
C HIS A 42 -8.49 -0.37 5.32
N PRO A 43 -9.25 0.67 5.68
CA PRO A 43 -10.58 0.87 5.09
C PRO A 43 -10.59 0.91 3.57
N PHE A 44 -9.61 1.56 2.95
CA PHE A 44 -9.57 1.64 1.51
C PHE A 44 -9.35 0.26 0.87
N LEU A 45 -8.47 -0.53 1.46
CA LEU A 45 -8.20 -1.87 0.95
C LEU A 45 -9.42 -2.77 1.12
N VAL A 46 -10.12 -2.62 2.25
CA VAL A 46 -11.32 -3.42 2.50
C VAL A 46 -12.42 -3.07 1.51
N SER A 47 -12.65 -1.76 1.24
CA SER A 47 -13.74 -1.38 0.36
C SER A 47 -13.42 -1.52 -1.11
N ASP A 48 -12.15 -1.39 -1.50
CA ASP A 48 -11.80 -1.45 -2.93
C ASP A 48 -10.45 -2.11 -3.12
N PRO A 49 -10.37 -3.42 -2.91
CA PRO A 49 -9.08 -4.12 -2.96
C PRO A 49 -8.43 -4.06 -4.34
N LYS A 50 -9.22 -4.03 -5.41
CA LYS A 50 -8.63 -3.96 -6.75
C LYS A 50 -7.89 -2.65 -6.97
N ASN A 51 -8.51 -1.54 -6.60
CA ASN A 51 -7.85 -0.24 -6.76
C ASN A 51 -6.69 -0.07 -5.80
N ALA A 52 -6.81 -0.62 -4.60
CA ALA A 52 -5.70 -0.58 -3.66
C ALA A 52 -4.47 -1.27 -4.25
N ARG A 53 -4.67 -2.44 -4.86
CA ARG A 53 -3.56 -3.16 -5.47
C ARG A 53 -3.00 -2.40 -6.67
N LYS A 54 -3.87 -1.85 -7.50
CA LYS A 54 -3.42 -1.07 -8.65
C LYS A 54 -2.59 0.12 -8.20
N MET A 55 -3.02 0.78 -7.15
CA MET A 55 -2.27 1.91 -6.61
C MET A 55 -0.91 1.48 -6.11
N ALA A 56 -0.86 0.36 -5.39
CA ALA A 56 0.40 -0.16 -4.87
C ALA A 56 1.36 -0.45 -6.02
N GLU A 57 0.88 -1.13 -7.05
CA GLU A 57 1.70 -1.46 -8.20
C GLU A 57 2.16 -0.20 -8.93
N PHE A 58 1.28 0.77 -9.06
CA PHE A 58 1.63 2.03 -9.71
C PHE A 58 2.76 2.74 -8.96
N ARG A 59 2.66 2.81 -7.64
CA ARG A 59 3.69 3.48 -6.85
C ARG A 59 5.05 2.81 -6.98
N ILE A 60 5.08 1.51 -7.08
CA ILE A 60 6.34 0.78 -7.13
C ILE A 60 6.90 0.73 -8.55
N PHE A 61 6.07 0.39 -9.52
CA PHE A 61 6.55 0.13 -10.88
C PHE A 61 6.52 1.36 -11.78
N SER A 62 5.50 2.20 -11.64
CA SER A 62 5.37 3.37 -12.52
C SER A 62 6.08 4.59 -11.96
N LEU A 63 5.91 4.86 -10.68
CA LEU A 63 6.60 5.99 -10.04
C LEU A 63 8.03 5.63 -9.66
N LYS A 64 8.32 4.35 -9.57
CA LYS A 64 9.65 3.85 -9.18
C LYS A 64 10.09 4.44 -7.86
N LYS A 65 9.14 4.52 -6.95
CA LYS A 65 9.34 5.27 -5.72
C LYS A 65 10.34 4.61 -4.80
N PHE A 66 10.44 3.29 -4.85
CA PHE A 66 11.26 2.53 -3.92
C PHE A 66 12.25 1.61 -4.63
N GLN A 67 12.73 2.01 -5.76
CA GLN A 67 13.74 1.23 -6.45
C GLN A 67 15.15 1.56 -5.99
#